data_a29621bb1eff0fbffbae414b7a643c41
#
_entry.id   a29621bb1eff0fbffbae414b7a643c41
#
_cell.length_a   1.000
_cell.length_b   1.000
_cell.length_c   1.000
_cell.angle_alpha   90.00
_cell.angle_beta   90.00
_cell.angle_gamma   90.00
#
_symmetry.space_group_name_H-M   'P 1'
#
loop_
_entity.id
_entity.type
_entity.pdbx_description
1 polymer ?
#
loop_
_entity_poly.entity_id
_entity_poly.type
_entity_poly.pdbx_seq_one_letter_code
_entity_poly.pdbx_strand_id
1 'polypeptide(L)'
;MKVLYINPNINHHKLPFYDALRNIYGQDNVIYATPLIHEENRIKMGFDSYQQENWLYHIQPSNFTEFSNLFYEADIVLCSIRDYYRLMEKRLQSGKLTFYFSERWFKEGIGKFRLLHPKILNLVYQFRKLSTYPNFFYLAQGEYAAYDFNYLG
;
A
#
# COMPACT_ATOMS: atom_id res chain seq x y z
N MET A 1 17.18 -8.42 -5.18
CA MET A 1 16.37 -7.18 -5.06
C MET A 1 15.13 -7.52 -4.27
N LYS A 2 14.96 -6.87 -3.11
CA LYS A 2 13.83 -7.12 -2.19
C LYS A 2 12.67 -6.19 -2.51
N VAL A 3 11.47 -6.74 -2.66
CA VAL A 3 10.22 -6.03 -2.93
C VAL A 3 9.27 -6.22 -1.76
N LEU A 4 8.74 -5.13 -1.21
CA LEU A 4 7.74 -5.14 -0.16
C LEU A 4 6.40 -4.64 -0.73
N TYR A 5 5.40 -5.52 -0.76
CA TYR A 5 4.06 -5.26 -1.25
C TYR A 5 3.07 -5.18 -0.10
N ILE A 6 2.50 -4.00 0.15
CA ILE A 6 1.73 -3.69 1.36
C ILE A 6 0.29 -3.36 1.00
N ASN A 7 -0.63 -4.13 1.56
CA ASN A 7 -2.08 -3.92 1.41
C ASN A 7 -2.78 -3.84 2.77
N PRO A 8 -3.93 -3.16 2.87
CA PRO A 8 -4.68 -3.10 4.12
C PRO A 8 -5.26 -4.47 4.54
N ASN A 9 -5.49 -5.35 3.59
CA ASN A 9 -5.99 -6.73 3.80
C ASN A 9 -5.52 -7.64 2.69
N ILE A 10 -5.62 -8.96 2.91
CA ILE A 10 -5.46 -9.94 1.85
C ILE A 10 -6.74 -9.98 1.03
N ASN A 11 -6.59 -9.83 -0.28
CA ASN A 11 -7.70 -9.88 -1.22
C ASN A 11 -7.30 -10.73 -2.43
N HIS A 12 -8.13 -11.71 -2.82
CA HIS A 12 -7.92 -12.58 -3.96
C HIS A 12 -7.64 -11.84 -5.27
N HIS A 13 -8.20 -10.61 -5.44
CA HIS A 13 -7.89 -9.76 -6.60
C HIS A 13 -6.46 -9.20 -6.61
N LYS A 14 -5.77 -9.20 -5.48
CA LYS A 14 -4.40 -8.69 -5.34
C LYS A 14 -3.35 -9.80 -5.46
N LEU A 15 -3.73 -11.05 -5.22
CA LEU A 15 -2.82 -12.18 -5.27
C LEU A 15 -2.21 -12.41 -6.66
N PRO A 16 -2.96 -12.33 -7.79
CA PRO A 16 -2.34 -12.48 -9.10
C PRO A 16 -1.23 -11.47 -9.40
N PHE A 17 -1.38 -10.23 -8.91
CA PHE A 17 -0.32 -9.22 -9.05
C PHE A 17 0.88 -9.54 -8.15
N TYR A 18 0.63 -10.00 -6.93
CA TYR A 18 1.68 -10.47 -6.02
C TYR A 18 2.45 -11.67 -6.61
N ASP A 19 1.75 -12.66 -7.17
CA ASP A 19 2.35 -13.81 -7.81
C ASP A 19 3.20 -13.41 -9.03
N ALA A 20 2.73 -12.44 -9.82
CA ALA A 20 3.52 -11.89 -10.92
C ALA A 20 4.81 -11.24 -10.43
N LEU A 21 4.78 -10.50 -9.33
CA LEU A 21 5.99 -9.94 -8.72
C LEU A 21 6.96 -11.06 -8.27
N ARG A 22 6.46 -12.13 -7.64
CA ARG A 22 7.28 -13.29 -7.22
C ARG A 22 7.92 -14.00 -8.40
N ASN A 23 7.20 -14.13 -9.50
CA ASN A 23 7.73 -14.72 -10.73
C ASN A 23 8.86 -13.90 -11.36
N ILE A 24 8.79 -12.57 -11.26
CA ILE A 24 9.78 -11.65 -11.83
C ILE A 24 11.02 -11.54 -10.92
N TYR A 25 10.80 -11.38 -9.61
CA TYR A 25 11.88 -11.04 -8.66
C TYR A 25 12.39 -12.22 -7.85
N GLY A 26 11.72 -13.39 -7.94
CA GLY A 26 11.98 -14.58 -7.14
C GLY A 26 11.12 -14.64 -5.88
N GLN A 27 10.73 -15.86 -5.51
CA GLN A 27 9.76 -16.11 -4.43
C GLN A 27 10.19 -15.54 -3.08
N ASP A 28 11.49 -15.67 -2.74
CA ASP A 28 12.05 -15.23 -1.46
C ASP A 28 12.35 -13.72 -1.42
N ASN A 29 12.22 -13.05 -2.53
CA ASN A 29 12.52 -11.63 -2.67
C ASN A 29 11.29 -10.72 -2.57
N VAL A 30 10.09 -11.29 -2.55
CA VAL A 30 8.83 -10.52 -2.49
C VAL A 30 8.06 -10.88 -1.23
N ILE A 31 7.82 -9.90 -0.38
CA ILE A 31 7.06 -10.04 0.87
C ILE A 31 5.72 -9.34 0.72
N TYR A 32 4.64 -10.05 1.00
CA TYR A 32 3.31 -9.46 1.17
C TYR A 32 3.13 -9.06 2.63
N ALA A 33 2.88 -7.79 2.91
CA ALA A 33 2.64 -7.30 4.26
C ALA A 33 1.23 -6.72 4.42
N THR A 34 0.56 -7.05 5.52
CA THR A 34 -0.80 -6.59 5.80
C THR A 34 -1.06 -6.45 7.30
N PRO A 35 -1.78 -5.42 7.75
CA PRO A 35 -2.25 -5.32 9.12
C PRO A 35 -3.48 -6.19 9.41
N LEU A 36 -4.21 -6.64 8.38
CA LEU A 36 -5.43 -7.41 8.52
C LEU A 36 -5.38 -8.70 7.70
N ILE A 37 -5.18 -9.84 8.37
CA ILE A 37 -5.16 -11.16 7.72
C ILE A 37 -6.58 -11.66 7.46
N HIS A 38 -7.54 -11.36 8.35
CA HIS A 38 -8.90 -11.87 8.27
C HIS A 38 -9.95 -10.76 8.33
N GLU A 39 -10.85 -10.80 7.36
CA GLU A 39 -12.22 -10.34 7.54
C GLU A 39 -13.05 -11.59 7.85
N GLU A 40 -13.53 -11.75 9.08
CA GLU A 40 -14.36 -12.90 9.50
C GLU A 40 -15.54 -13.17 8.55
N ASN A 41 -16.12 -12.09 8.00
CA ASN A 41 -17.17 -12.17 7.01
C ASN A 41 -16.73 -12.86 5.70
N ARG A 42 -15.47 -12.73 5.30
CA ARG A 42 -14.95 -13.37 4.08
C ARG A 42 -14.71 -14.85 4.28
N ILE A 43 -14.23 -15.25 5.47
CA ILE A 43 -14.09 -16.67 5.82
C ILE A 43 -15.46 -17.35 5.80
N LYS A 44 -16.49 -16.68 6.33
CA LYS A 44 -17.89 -17.17 6.27
C LYS A 44 -18.43 -17.27 4.83
N MET A 45 -17.88 -16.52 3.90
CA MET A 45 -18.20 -16.59 2.47
C MET A 45 -17.36 -17.62 1.70
N GLY A 46 -16.53 -18.41 2.38
CA GLY A 46 -15.73 -19.48 1.77
C GLY A 46 -14.38 -19.04 1.18
N PHE A 47 -13.88 -17.86 1.56
CA PHE A 47 -12.52 -17.46 1.18
C PHE A 47 -11.47 -18.13 2.05
N ASP A 48 -10.32 -18.49 1.44
CA ASP A 48 -9.22 -19.15 2.13
C ASP A 48 -8.64 -18.31 3.28
N SER A 49 -8.19 -19.02 4.30
CA SER A 49 -7.44 -18.46 5.42
C SER A 49 -5.94 -18.53 5.12
N TYR A 50 -5.29 -17.37 4.99
CA TYR A 50 -3.86 -17.26 4.69
C TYR A 50 -2.97 -17.14 5.94
N GLN A 51 -3.42 -17.60 7.12
CA GLN A 51 -2.76 -17.34 8.42
C GLN A 51 -1.32 -17.88 8.55
N GLN A 52 -0.97 -18.91 7.82
CA GLN A 52 0.30 -19.66 8.01
C GLN A 52 1.21 -19.64 6.78
N GLU A 53 0.99 -18.72 5.86
CA GLU A 53 1.80 -18.65 4.65
C GLU A 53 3.14 -17.95 4.93
N ASN A 54 4.25 -18.61 4.65
CA ASN A 54 5.61 -18.08 4.89
C ASN A 54 5.93 -16.78 4.13
N TRP A 55 5.17 -16.49 3.07
CA TRP A 55 5.32 -15.28 2.27
C TRP A 55 4.55 -14.07 2.83
N LEU A 56 3.75 -14.27 3.88
CA LEU A 56 2.88 -13.25 4.46
C LEU A 56 3.49 -12.68 5.74
N TYR A 57 3.68 -11.37 5.75
CA TYR A 57 4.08 -10.63 6.94
C TYR A 57 2.87 -9.94 7.58
N HIS A 58 2.46 -10.41 8.75
CA HIS A 58 1.39 -9.79 9.52
C HIS A 58 1.91 -8.61 10.32
N ILE A 59 1.46 -7.40 9.95
CA ILE A 59 1.84 -6.16 10.64
C ILE A 59 0.99 -6.02 11.91
N GLN A 60 1.66 -6.00 13.06
CA GLN A 60 1.03 -5.85 14.38
C GLN A 60 1.72 -4.74 15.16
N PRO A 61 1.08 -4.15 16.19
CA PRO A 61 1.73 -3.16 17.04
C PRO A 61 3.03 -3.68 17.68
N SER A 62 3.08 -4.97 18.04
CA SER A 62 4.24 -5.62 18.67
C SER A 62 5.45 -5.74 17.75
N ASN A 63 5.26 -5.86 16.42
CA ASN A 63 6.36 -5.99 15.45
C ASN A 63 6.50 -4.77 14.53
N PHE A 64 5.85 -3.65 14.85
CA PHE A 64 5.84 -2.48 13.98
C PHE A 64 7.22 -1.87 13.75
N THR A 65 8.13 -1.97 14.72
CA THR A 65 9.53 -1.54 14.58
C THR A 65 10.27 -2.39 13.55
N GLU A 66 10.11 -3.71 13.61
CA GLU A 66 10.68 -4.65 12.64
C GLU A 66 10.10 -4.41 11.23
N PHE A 67 8.78 -4.25 11.13
CA PHE A 67 8.12 -3.87 9.89
C PHE A 67 8.67 -2.55 9.31
N SER A 68 8.89 -1.55 10.16
CA SER A 68 9.45 -0.26 9.73
C SER A 68 10.88 -0.42 9.17
N ASN A 69 11.70 -1.26 9.77
CA ASN A 69 13.03 -1.57 9.25
C ASN A 69 12.94 -2.26 7.90
N LEU A 70 12.06 -3.26 7.77
CA LEU A 70 11.79 -3.94 6.49
C LEU A 70 11.33 -2.93 5.42
N PHE A 71 10.44 -1.99 5.79
CA PHE A 71 9.96 -0.92 4.91
C PHE A 71 11.10 -0.04 4.42
N TYR A 72 12.07 0.30 5.28
CA TYR A 72 13.21 1.13 4.90
C TYR A 72 14.29 0.36 4.14
N GLU A 73 14.48 -0.92 4.41
CA GLU A 73 15.54 -1.74 3.80
C GLU A 73 15.18 -2.26 2.39
N ALA A 74 13.91 -2.57 2.14
CA ALA A 74 13.48 -3.08 0.83
C ALA A 74 13.97 -2.18 -0.32
N ASP A 75 14.31 -2.77 -1.47
CA ASP A 75 14.72 -2.01 -2.65
C ASP A 75 13.54 -1.27 -3.27
N ILE A 76 12.39 -1.94 -3.36
CA ILE A 76 11.14 -1.40 -3.87
C ILE A 76 10.05 -1.58 -2.83
N VAL A 77 9.26 -0.53 -2.58
CA VAL A 77 8.03 -0.59 -1.78
C VAL A 77 6.84 -0.23 -2.66
N LEU A 78 5.84 -1.11 -2.66
CA LEU A 78 4.50 -0.84 -3.19
C LEU A 78 3.53 -0.81 -2.00
N CYS A 79 2.95 0.35 -1.71
CA CYS A 79 2.11 0.56 -0.53
C CYS A 79 0.74 1.10 -0.91
N SER A 80 -0.34 0.50 -0.38
CA SER A 80 -1.71 1.01 -0.56
C SER A 80 -2.32 1.59 0.73
N ILE A 81 -1.56 1.65 1.82
CA ILE A 81 -2.03 2.16 3.10
C ILE A 81 -1.67 3.64 3.23
N ARG A 82 -2.68 4.51 3.20
CA ARG A 82 -2.53 5.97 3.27
C ARG A 82 -1.85 6.46 4.54
N ASP A 83 -2.16 5.82 5.66
CA ASP A 83 -1.66 6.24 6.98
C ASP A 83 -0.14 6.01 7.13
N TYR A 84 0.48 5.24 6.21
CA TYR A 84 1.93 5.04 6.17
C TYR A 84 2.69 6.16 5.43
N TYR A 85 2.05 7.29 5.12
CA TYR A 85 2.70 8.41 4.43
C TYR A 85 3.99 8.89 5.11
N ARG A 86 4.09 8.82 6.45
CA ARG A 86 5.32 9.18 7.19
C ARG A 86 6.46 8.19 6.95
N LEU A 87 6.15 6.90 6.86
CA LEU A 87 7.13 5.87 6.49
C LEU A 87 7.60 6.08 5.04
N MET A 88 6.67 6.37 4.13
CA MET A 88 6.99 6.68 2.73
C MET A 88 7.89 7.91 2.65
N GLU A 89 7.56 9.01 3.32
CA GLU A 89 8.35 10.24 3.30
C GLU A 89 9.79 10.00 3.77
N LYS A 90 9.97 9.36 4.93
CA LYS A 90 11.31 9.05 5.46
C LYS A 90 12.12 8.16 4.51
N ARG A 91 11.47 7.19 3.88
CA ARG A 91 12.10 6.32 2.88
C ARG A 91 12.51 7.10 1.62
N LEU A 92 11.64 7.99 1.13
CA LEU A 92 11.89 8.81 -0.06
C LEU A 92 13.09 9.75 0.14
N GLN A 93 13.27 10.28 1.35
CA GLN A 93 14.45 11.08 1.73
C GLN A 93 15.76 10.29 1.60
N SER A 94 15.73 8.96 1.71
CA SER A 94 16.90 8.11 1.48
C SER A 94 17.11 7.72 0.00
N GLY A 95 16.33 8.28 -0.93
CA GLY A 95 16.46 8.05 -2.36
C GLY A 95 15.85 6.73 -2.86
N LYS A 96 15.16 5.96 -1.99
CA LYS A 96 14.63 4.64 -2.36
C LYS A 96 13.28 4.72 -3.07
N LEU A 97 13.12 3.88 -4.08
CA LEU A 97 11.93 3.82 -4.94
C LEU A 97 10.68 3.37 -4.15
N THR A 98 9.62 4.16 -4.24
CA THR A 98 8.37 3.93 -3.54
C THR A 98 7.18 4.18 -4.46
N PHE A 99 6.27 3.20 -4.53
CA PHE A 99 5.01 3.29 -5.24
C PHE A 99 3.86 3.34 -4.26
N TYR A 100 2.96 4.28 -4.47
CA TYR A 100 1.66 4.26 -3.83
C TYR A 100 0.62 3.80 -4.83
N PHE A 101 -0.11 2.73 -4.52
CA PHE A 101 -1.16 2.23 -5.38
C PHE A 101 -2.50 2.25 -4.66
N SER A 102 -3.53 2.67 -5.35
CA SER A 102 -4.87 2.76 -4.77
C SER A 102 -5.94 2.72 -5.85
N GLU A 103 -7.13 2.29 -5.42
CA GLU A 103 -8.37 2.60 -6.09
C GLU A 103 -8.72 4.09 -5.92
N ARG A 104 -9.90 4.49 -6.36
CA ARG A 104 -10.39 5.88 -6.23
C ARG A 104 -10.42 6.38 -4.79
N TRP A 105 -9.96 7.60 -4.59
CA TRP A 105 -10.05 8.28 -3.30
C TRP A 105 -11.44 8.87 -3.02
N PHE A 106 -12.17 9.22 -4.09
CA PHE A 106 -13.46 9.90 -4.03
C PHE A 106 -14.60 9.00 -4.57
N LYS A 107 -14.48 7.69 -4.36
CA LYS A 107 -15.43 6.67 -4.87
C LYS A 107 -16.79 6.72 -4.17
N GLU A 108 -16.82 7.05 -2.88
CA GLU A 108 -17.99 6.88 -2.02
C GLU A 108 -18.55 8.21 -1.49
N GLY A 109 -19.86 8.21 -1.18
CA GLY A 109 -20.55 9.31 -0.54
C GLY A 109 -20.60 10.58 -1.39
N ILE A 110 -20.23 11.69 -0.79
CA ILE A 110 -20.26 13.03 -1.41
C ILE A 110 -19.12 13.29 -2.41
N GLY A 111 -18.36 12.23 -2.81
CA GLY A 111 -17.29 12.34 -3.81
C GLY A 111 -16.23 13.39 -3.43
N LYS A 112 -16.00 14.38 -4.32
CA LYS A 112 -14.98 15.45 -4.11
C LYS A 112 -15.26 16.38 -2.94
N PHE A 113 -16.50 16.48 -2.47
CA PHE A 113 -16.83 17.28 -1.27
C PHE A 113 -16.16 16.70 -0.01
N ARG A 114 -15.67 15.45 -0.04
CA ARG A 114 -14.81 14.90 1.03
C ARG A 114 -13.54 15.73 1.26
N LEU A 115 -13.10 16.51 0.28
CA LEU A 115 -11.99 17.47 0.43
C LEU A 115 -12.26 18.53 1.49
N LEU A 116 -13.52 18.82 1.80
CA LEU A 116 -13.88 19.75 2.89
C LEU A 116 -13.58 19.16 4.29
N HIS A 117 -13.37 17.84 4.39
CA HIS A 117 -13.06 17.20 5.65
C HIS A 117 -11.57 17.39 6.02
N PRO A 118 -11.22 17.97 7.20
CA PRO A 118 -9.84 18.30 7.56
C PRO A 118 -8.84 17.15 7.46
N LYS A 119 -9.25 15.92 7.82
CA LYS A 119 -8.40 14.74 7.69
C LYS A 119 -8.05 14.42 6.23
N ILE A 120 -9.02 14.57 5.32
CA ILE A 120 -8.80 14.32 3.89
C ILE A 120 -7.92 15.42 3.29
N LEU A 121 -8.16 16.67 3.64
CA LEU A 121 -7.29 17.79 3.24
C LEU A 121 -5.84 17.57 3.70
N ASN A 122 -5.65 17.16 4.95
CA ASN A 122 -4.31 16.85 5.45
C ASN A 122 -3.67 15.71 4.67
N LEU A 123 -4.40 14.63 4.37
CA LEU A 123 -3.87 13.52 3.55
C LEU A 123 -3.49 14.00 2.14
N VAL A 124 -4.34 14.77 1.48
CA VAL A 124 -4.03 15.38 0.16
C VAL A 124 -2.75 16.20 0.23
N TYR A 125 -2.62 17.05 1.24
CA TYR A 125 -1.42 17.85 1.46
C TYR A 125 -0.17 16.96 1.62
N GLN A 126 -0.25 15.91 2.44
CA GLN A 126 0.87 14.97 2.65
C GLN A 126 1.25 14.26 1.34
N PHE A 127 0.27 13.78 0.58
CA PHE A 127 0.53 13.10 -0.69
C PHE A 127 1.09 14.05 -1.76
N ARG A 128 0.64 15.30 -1.82
CA ARG A 128 1.27 16.33 -2.65
C ARG A 128 2.73 16.55 -2.29
N LYS A 129 3.04 16.56 -1.00
CA LYS A 129 4.44 16.62 -0.53
C LYS A 129 5.24 15.39 -0.99
N LEU A 130 4.68 14.18 -0.90
CA LEU A 130 5.34 12.98 -1.41
C LEU A 130 5.59 13.04 -2.92
N SER A 131 4.69 13.63 -3.69
CA SER A 131 4.81 13.79 -5.15
C SER A 131 5.97 14.71 -5.57
N THR A 132 6.53 15.49 -4.65
CA THR A 132 7.73 16.30 -4.96
C THR A 132 9.02 15.47 -5.01
N TYR A 133 9.00 14.24 -4.52
CA TYR A 133 10.16 13.36 -4.56
C TYR A 133 10.25 12.63 -5.91
N PRO A 134 11.41 12.65 -6.62
CA PRO A 134 11.56 12.04 -7.93
C PRO A 134 11.49 10.51 -7.93
N ASN A 135 11.60 9.90 -6.77
CA ASN A 135 11.53 8.46 -6.54
C ASN A 135 10.17 7.99 -5.97
N PHE A 136 9.13 8.84 -6.05
CA PHE A 136 7.76 8.52 -5.68
C PHE A 136 6.85 8.45 -6.92
N PHE A 137 6.05 7.38 -7.01
CA PHE A 137 5.15 7.15 -8.13
C PHE A 137 3.77 6.68 -7.67
N TYR A 138 2.74 7.14 -8.38
CA TYR A 138 1.39 6.62 -8.24
C TYR A 138 1.14 5.47 -9.23
N LEU A 139 0.55 4.37 -8.75
CA LEU A 139 0.03 3.29 -9.57
C LEU A 139 -1.50 3.27 -9.43
N ALA A 140 -2.17 3.83 -10.41
CA ALA A 140 -3.62 3.90 -10.44
C ALA A 140 -4.23 2.52 -10.71
N GLN A 141 -5.14 2.09 -9.85
CA GLN A 141 -5.96 0.90 -10.08
C GLN A 141 -7.25 1.30 -10.82
N GLY A 142 -7.14 1.45 -12.15
CA GLY A 142 -8.20 1.88 -13.04
C GLY A 142 -8.15 3.37 -13.38
N GLU A 143 -8.81 3.72 -14.48
CA GLU A 143 -8.80 5.06 -15.08
C GLU A 143 -9.23 6.18 -14.12
N TYR A 144 -10.31 5.94 -13.38
CA TYR A 144 -10.81 6.94 -12.42
C TYR A 144 -9.88 7.16 -11.23
N ALA A 145 -9.03 6.19 -10.87
CA ALA A 145 -8.03 6.38 -9.84
C ALA A 145 -6.91 7.32 -10.32
N ALA A 146 -6.50 7.19 -11.59
CA ALA A 146 -5.56 8.12 -12.21
C ALA A 146 -6.10 9.56 -12.20
N TYR A 147 -7.37 9.74 -12.49
CA TYR A 147 -8.03 11.04 -12.43
C TYR A 147 -8.04 11.63 -11.00
N ASP A 148 -8.32 10.78 -9.99
CA ASP A 148 -8.29 11.24 -8.59
C ASP A 148 -6.86 11.63 -8.15
N PHE A 149 -5.81 10.97 -8.68
CA PHE A 149 -4.42 11.28 -8.36
C PHE A 149 -3.95 12.65 -8.86
N ASN A 150 -4.58 13.22 -9.88
CA ASN A 150 -4.33 14.60 -10.32
C ASN A 150 -4.58 15.64 -9.21
N TYR A 151 -5.35 15.29 -8.17
CA TYR A 151 -5.53 16.14 -6.99
C TYR A 151 -4.42 15.97 -5.95
N LEU A 152 -3.63 14.91 -6.08
CA LEU A 152 -2.55 14.59 -5.14
C LEU A 152 -1.18 15.11 -5.59
N GLY A 153 -1.06 15.57 -6.84
CA GLY A 153 0.16 16.19 -7.38
C GLY A 153 0.67 15.50 -8.61
#